data_bfcbcf5cd1e8bf9a046092ce105bd733
#
_entry.id   bfcbcf5cd1e8bf9a046092ce105bd733
#
_cell.length_a   1.000
_cell.length_b   1.000
_cell.length_c   1.000
_cell.angle_alpha   90.00
_cell.angle_beta   90.00
_cell.angle_gamma   90.00
#
_symmetry.space_group_name_H-M   'P 1'
#
loop_
_entity.id
_entity.type
_entity.pdbx_description
1 polymer ?
#
loop_
_entity_poly.entity_id
_entity_poly.type
_entity_poly.pdbx_seq_one_letter_code
_entity_poly.pdbx_strand_id
1 'polypeptide(L)'
;MNNLTALSISIACLAGLATFLAVGPLSGIFLIWAATIAWAAFFFLGATQEALKNTIVCGIFGVFMAWLAAIQITNIPSTAILGFPFWAAVTVTFSVVVMCLAANIPALATIPASVLGYSSVFAYLLQTPNKLTQDTLLSVSLDNPLIVISISIVVGTYFGLWSGQLSAKLTK
;
A
#
# COMPACT_ATOMS: atom_id res chain seq x y z
N MET A 1 -19.60 12.46 -23.42
CA MET A 1 -19.31 10.99 -23.46
C MET A 1 -20.15 10.30 -22.40
N ASN A 2 -20.39 8.99 -22.53
CA ASN A 2 -21.00 8.25 -21.41
C ASN A 2 -19.98 8.08 -20.25
N ASN A 3 -20.50 7.84 -19.05
CA ASN A 3 -19.68 7.73 -17.83
C ASN A 3 -18.58 6.67 -17.93
N LEU A 4 -18.90 5.49 -18.49
CA LEU A 4 -17.92 4.39 -18.59
C LEU A 4 -16.76 4.76 -19.52
N THR A 5 -17.05 5.33 -20.69
CA THR A 5 -16.02 5.77 -21.65
C THR A 5 -15.15 6.88 -21.06
N ALA A 6 -15.77 7.87 -20.38
CA ALA A 6 -15.06 8.96 -19.74
C ALA A 6 -14.09 8.43 -18.64
N LEU A 7 -14.58 7.52 -17.81
CA LEU A 7 -13.77 6.91 -16.75
C LEU A 7 -12.65 6.04 -17.32
N SER A 8 -12.93 5.23 -18.33
CA SER A 8 -11.94 4.37 -18.98
C SER A 8 -10.79 5.18 -19.58
N ILE A 9 -11.09 6.25 -20.32
CA ILE A 9 -10.07 7.14 -20.90
C ILE A 9 -9.27 7.84 -19.79
N SER A 10 -9.94 8.34 -18.75
CA SER A 10 -9.30 9.04 -17.65
C SER A 10 -8.32 8.13 -16.91
N ILE A 11 -8.74 6.90 -16.57
CA ILE A 11 -7.90 5.91 -15.92
C ILE A 11 -6.72 5.54 -16.83
N ALA A 12 -6.98 5.22 -18.10
CA ALA A 12 -5.94 4.79 -19.03
C ALA A 12 -4.85 5.85 -19.23
N CYS A 13 -5.23 7.11 -19.46
CA CYS A 13 -4.28 8.21 -19.64
C CYS A 13 -3.45 8.45 -18.37
N LEU A 14 -4.09 8.47 -17.20
CA LEU A 14 -3.40 8.68 -15.94
C LEU A 14 -2.56 7.47 -15.54
N ALA A 15 -2.97 6.25 -15.86
CA ALA A 15 -2.15 5.06 -15.63
C ALA A 15 -0.89 5.06 -16.52
N GLY A 16 -1.02 5.48 -17.79
CA GLY A 16 0.13 5.68 -18.67
C GLY A 16 1.10 6.72 -18.11
N LEU A 17 0.57 7.87 -17.65
CA LEU A 17 1.37 8.92 -17.03
C LEU A 17 2.06 8.42 -15.73
N ALA A 18 1.33 7.75 -14.85
CA ALA A 18 1.88 7.20 -13.61
C ALA A 18 2.99 6.19 -13.90
N THR A 19 2.80 5.33 -14.89
CA THR A 19 3.83 4.37 -15.33
C THR A 19 5.05 5.08 -15.89
N PHE A 20 4.89 6.07 -16.77
CA PHE A 20 6.00 6.87 -17.30
C PHE A 20 6.81 7.52 -16.17
N LEU A 21 6.14 8.10 -15.17
CA LEU A 21 6.80 8.70 -14.02
C LEU A 21 7.55 7.67 -13.18
N ALA A 22 6.92 6.52 -12.89
CA ALA A 22 7.49 5.49 -12.03
C ALA A 22 8.70 4.76 -12.63
N VAL A 23 8.70 4.54 -13.96
CA VAL A 23 9.84 3.89 -14.64
C VAL A 23 10.89 4.88 -15.15
N GLY A 24 10.54 6.16 -15.21
CA GLY A 24 11.39 7.23 -15.73
C GLY A 24 11.88 8.17 -14.62
N PRO A 25 11.43 9.46 -14.62
CA PRO A 25 12.02 10.50 -13.79
C PRO A 25 11.83 10.31 -12.28
N LEU A 26 10.84 9.53 -11.84
CA LEU A 26 10.56 9.23 -10.43
C LEU A 26 10.84 7.76 -10.08
N SER A 27 11.71 7.10 -10.85
CA SER A 27 12.08 5.70 -10.59
C SER A 27 12.65 5.56 -9.17
N GLY A 28 12.12 4.57 -8.43
CA GLY A 28 12.49 4.30 -7.05
C GLY A 28 11.80 5.18 -6.00
N ILE A 29 11.12 6.27 -6.38
CA ILE A 29 10.39 7.13 -5.41
C ILE A 29 9.07 6.49 -5.00
N PHE A 30 8.37 5.86 -5.94
CA PHE A 30 7.17 5.08 -5.68
C PHE A 30 7.09 3.86 -6.60
N LEU A 31 6.36 2.86 -6.17
CA LEU A 31 6.16 1.61 -6.89
C LEU A 31 4.80 1.63 -7.57
N ILE A 32 4.80 1.54 -8.91
CA ILE A 32 3.58 1.66 -9.72
C ILE A 32 2.52 0.62 -9.31
N TRP A 33 2.91 -0.63 -9.04
CA TRP A 33 1.98 -1.66 -8.63
C TRP A 33 1.32 -1.37 -7.27
N ALA A 34 2.06 -0.84 -6.28
CA ALA A 34 1.51 -0.45 -4.99
C ALA A 34 0.60 0.79 -5.11
N ALA A 35 0.97 1.73 -5.98
CA ALA A 35 0.13 2.88 -6.29
C ALA A 35 -1.19 2.46 -6.96
N THR A 36 -1.16 1.53 -7.92
CA THR A 36 -2.40 1.04 -8.57
C THR A 36 -3.31 0.26 -7.62
N ILE A 37 -2.75 -0.46 -6.64
CA ILE A 37 -3.53 -1.10 -5.57
C ILE A 37 -4.27 -0.04 -4.73
N ALA A 38 -3.59 1.02 -4.31
CA ALA A 38 -4.19 2.11 -3.55
C ALA A 38 -5.24 2.88 -4.38
N TRP A 39 -4.98 3.08 -5.68
CA TRP A 39 -5.95 3.66 -6.61
C TRP A 39 -7.22 2.81 -6.70
N ALA A 40 -7.09 1.49 -6.85
CA ALA A 40 -8.23 0.58 -6.87
C ALA A 40 -9.00 0.60 -5.53
N ALA A 41 -8.29 0.64 -4.40
CA ALA A 41 -8.90 0.74 -3.07
C ALA A 41 -9.72 2.03 -2.91
N PHE A 42 -9.23 3.16 -3.41
CA PHE A 42 -9.97 4.42 -3.41
C PHE A 42 -11.33 4.31 -4.13
N PHE A 43 -11.34 3.70 -5.32
CA PHE A 43 -12.60 3.46 -6.05
C PHE A 43 -13.50 2.46 -5.34
N PHE A 44 -12.94 1.37 -4.83
CA PHE A 44 -13.67 0.36 -4.08
C PHE A 44 -14.37 0.95 -2.84
N LEU A 45 -13.76 1.92 -2.18
CA LEU A 45 -14.30 2.63 -1.02
C LEU A 45 -15.28 3.76 -1.41
N GLY A 46 -15.64 3.90 -2.68
CA GLY A 46 -16.66 4.81 -3.15
C GLY A 46 -16.17 6.15 -3.74
N ALA A 47 -14.86 6.33 -3.91
CA ALA A 47 -14.22 7.47 -4.58
C ALA A 47 -14.61 8.85 -4.00
N THR A 48 -14.91 8.93 -2.70
CA THR A 48 -15.28 10.15 -1.97
C THR A 48 -14.06 10.76 -1.26
N GLN A 49 -14.21 11.95 -0.68
CA GLN A 49 -13.17 12.54 0.17
C GLN A 49 -12.90 11.68 1.43
N GLU A 50 -13.93 11.01 1.93
CA GLU A 50 -13.77 10.05 3.02
C GLU A 50 -12.99 8.81 2.56
N ALA A 51 -13.28 8.28 1.36
CA ALA A 51 -12.52 7.20 0.75
C ALA A 51 -11.04 7.59 0.56
N LEU A 52 -10.76 8.82 0.13
CA LEU A 52 -9.39 9.36 0.01
C LEU A 52 -8.66 9.28 1.35
N LYS A 53 -9.26 9.85 2.40
CA LYS A 53 -8.70 9.86 3.74
C LYS A 53 -8.49 8.45 4.28
N ASN A 54 -9.50 7.60 4.16
CA ASN A 54 -9.47 6.23 4.69
C ASN A 54 -8.44 5.36 3.96
N THR A 55 -8.33 5.47 2.63
CA THR A 55 -7.31 4.75 1.86
C THR A 55 -5.90 5.14 2.31
N ILE A 56 -5.63 6.43 2.49
CA ILE A 56 -4.32 6.92 2.91
C ILE A 56 -4.04 6.54 4.36
N VAL A 57 -4.91 6.89 5.30
CA VAL A 57 -4.66 6.71 6.73
C VAL A 57 -4.59 5.24 7.11
N CYS A 58 -5.60 4.46 6.71
CA CYS A 58 -5.63 3.03 7.02
C CYS A 58 -4.56 2.26 6.22
N GLY A 59 -4.31 2.65 4.96
CA GLY A 59 -3.25 2.05 4.15
C GLY A 59 -1.87 2.24 4.78
N ILE A 60 -1.52 3.46 5.18
CA ILE A 60 -0.24 3.74 5.87
C ILE A 60 -0.17 3.03 7.22
N PHE A 61 -1.27 2.95 7.96
CA PHE A 61 -1.32 2.17 9.19
C PHE A 61 -1.03 0.69 8.93
N GLY A 62 -1.59 0.11 7.89
CA GLY A 62 -1.28 -1.27 7.48
C GLY A 62 0.19 -1.47 7.09
N VAL A 63 0.77 -0.50 6.37
CA VAL A 63 2.22 -0.48 6.07
C VAL A 63 3.05 -0.49 7.36
N PHE A 64 2.71 0.35 8.32
CA PHE A 64 3.40 0.42 9.61
C PHE A 64 3.32 -0.91 10.37
N MET A 65 2.15 -1.54 10.43
CA MET A 65 1.97 -2.83 11.10
C MET A 65 2.76 -3.95 10.43
N ALA A 66 2.81 -3.97 9.09
CA ALA A 66 3.61 -4.95 8.35
C ALA A 66 5.12 -4.72 8.52
N TRP A 67 5.55 -3.47 8.55
CA TRP A 67 6.94 -3.11 8.82
C TRP A 67 7.40 -3.59 10.20
N LEU A 68 6.58 -3.37 11.25
CA LEU A 68 6.84 -3.91 12.59
C LEU A 68 6.90 -5.45 12.59
N ALA A 69 5.99 -6.12 11.89
CA ALA A 69 6.00 -7.57 11.77
C ALA A 69 7.26 -8.06 11.04
N ALA A 70 7.68 -7.38 9.97
CA ALA A 70 8.90 -7.72 9.22
C ALA A 70 10.16 -7.58 10.09
N ILE A 71 10.27 -6.53 10.91
CA ILE A 71 11.36 -6.39 11.89
C ILE A 71 11.37 -7.56 12.86
N GLN A 72 10.22 -7.98 13.39
CA GLN A 72 10.14 -9.12 14.28
C GLN A 72 10.57 -10.42 13.58
N ILE A 73 10.11 -10.65 12.35
CA ILE A 73 10.45 -11.83 11.55
C ILE A 73 11.93 -11.92 11.28
N THR A 74 12.58 -10.82 10.93
CA THR A 74 14.05 -10.80 10.66
C THR A 74 14.89 -11.00 11.92
N ASN A 75 14.31 -10.91 13.11
CA ASN A 75 14.96 -11.18 14.39
C ASN A 75 14.75 -12.62 14.90
N ILE A 76 14.00 -13.47 14.19
CA ILE A 76 13.78 -14.85 14.62
C ILE A 76 15.08 -15.64 14.52
N PRO A 77 15.60 -16.21 15.65
CA PRO A 77 16.82 -17.00 15.62
C PRO A 77 16.67 -18.26 14.74
N SER A 78 17.71 -18.63 14.03
CA SER A 78 17.74 -19.88 13.24
C SER A 78 17.59 -21.14 14.11
N THR A 79 17.90 -21.03 15.40
CA THR A 79 17.80 -22.10 16.42
C THR A 79 16.47 -22.08 17.17
N ALA A 80 15.50 -21.27 16.74
CA ALA A 80 14.19 -21.16 17.43
C ALA A 80 13.47 -22.52 17.49
N ILE A 81 12.96 -22.86 18.67
CA ILE A 81 12.11 -24.06 18.86
C ILE A 81 10.91 -23.95 17.94
N LEU A 82 10.50 -25.03 17.26
CA LEU A 82 9.46 -25.12 16.24
C LEU A 82 9.81 -24.48 14.89
N GLY A 83 11.00 -23.89 14.76
CA GLY A 83 11.53 -23.36 13.50
C GLY A 83 10.95 -22.03 13.05
N PHE A 84 11.61 -21.43 12.06
CA PHE A 84 11.26 -20.12 11.50
C PHE A 84 9.81 -20.02 11.00
N PRO A 85 9.23 -20.99 10.23
CA PRO A 85 7.87 -20.84 9.69
C PRO A 85 6.81 -20.68 10.76
N PHE A 86 6.96 -21.39 11.89
CA PHE A 86 6.02 -21.29 13.00
C PHE A 86 6.02 -19.89 13.62
N TRP A 87 7.20 -19.37 13.95
CA TRP A 87 7.32 -18.05 14.58
C TRP A 87 6.96 -16.91 13.62
N ALA A 88 7.25 -17.04 12.32
CA ALA A 88 6.79 -16.11 11.32
C ALA A 88 5.25 -16.07 11.25
N ALA A 89 4.59 -17.24 11.27
CA ALA A 89 3.13 -17.31 11.29
C ALA A 89 2.54 -16.70 12.57
N VAL A 90 3.13 -16.95 13.75
CA VAL A 90 2.71 -16.34 15.03
C VAL A 90 2.84 -14.80 14.96
N THR A 91 3.94 -14.29 14.45
CA THR A 91 4.18 -12.83 14.30
C THR A 91 3.13 -12.20 13.39
N VAL A 92 2.87 -12.81 12.23
CA VAL A 92 1.84 -12.31 11.29
C VAL A 92 0.45 -12.37 11.94
N THR A 93 0.11 -13.49 12.60
CA THR A 93 -1.18 -13.63 13.29
C THR A 93 -1.38 -12.52 14.32
N PHE A 94 -0.39 -12.30 15.18
CA PHE A 94 -0.47 -11.29 16.23
C PHE A 94 -0.60 -9.87 15.64
N SER A 95 0.24 -9.53 14.66
CA SER A 95 0.22 -8.20 14.04
C SER A 95 -1.09 -7.92 13.31
N VAL A 96 -1.67 -8.93 12.63
CA VAL A 96 -2.97 -8.79 11.95
C VAL A 96 -4.11 -8.67 12.96
N VAL A 97 -4.09 -9.42 14.07
CA VAL A 97 -5.09 -9.26 15.14
C VAL A 97 -5.06 -7.82 15.69
N VAL A 98 -3.87 -7.31 16.02
CA VAL A 98 -3.71 -5.94 16.52
C VAL A 98 -4.21 -4.92 15.48
N MET A 99 -3.84 -5.10 14.22
CA MET A 99 -4.27 -4.24 13.11
C MET A 99 -5.80 -4.23 12.97
N CYS A 100 -6.45 -5.38 13.04
CA CYS A 100 -7.91 -5.49 12.92
C CYS A 100 -8.63 -4.92 14.16
N LEU A 101 -8.09 -5.13 15.36
CA LEU A 101 -8.67 -4.57 16.59
C LEU A 101 -8.54 -3.03 16.64
N ALA A 102 -7.52 -2.47 16.00
CA ALA A 102 -7.38 -1.01 15.86
C ALA A 102 -8.53 -0.37 15.06
N ALA A 103 -9.33 -1.13 14.31
CA ALA A 103 -10.54 -0.65 13.65
C ALA A 103 -11.63 -0.15 14.61
N ASN A 104 -11.52 -0.42 15.92
CA ASN A 104 -12.33 0.24 16.94
C ASN A 104 -12.05 1.74 17.07
N ILE A 105 -10.92 2.21 16.53
CA ILE A 105 -10.57 3.62 16.43
C ILE A 105 -11.19 4.15 15.13
N PRO A 106 -12.08 5.16 15.15
CA PRO A 106 -12.79 5.63 13.96
C PRO A 106 -11.88 6.01 12.79
N ALA A 107 -10.69 6.54 13.05
CA ALA A 107 -9.73 6.91 12.01
C ALA A 107 -9.07 5.69 11.32
N LEU A 108 -9.14 4.49 11.92
CA LEU A 108 -8.53 3.25 11.43
C LEU A 108 -9.59 2.18 11.08
N ALA A 109 -10.86 2.56 11.00
CA ALA A 109 -11.98 1.63 10.85
C ALA A 109 -12.01 0.89 9.51
N THR A 110 -11.26 1.33 8.50
CA THR A 110 -11.30 0.75 7.16
C THR A 110 -10.28 -0.40 7.03
N ILE A 111 -10.61 -1.56 7.62
CA ILE A 111 -9.77 -2.77 7.60
C ILE A 111 -9.25 -3.12 6.19
N PRO A 112 -10.08 -3.13 5.11
CA PRO A 112 -9.58 -3.47 3.78
C PRO A 112 -8.39 -2.61 3.32
N ALA A 113 -8.40 -1.31 3.60
CA ALA A 113 -7.30 -0.43 3.26
C ALA A 113 -6.04 -0.77 4.07
N SER A 114 -6.17 -1.08 5.36
CA SER A 114 -5.05 -1.53 6.20
C SER A 114 -4.46 -2.85 5.69
N VAL A 115 -5.29 -3.81 5.32
CA VAL A 115 -4.85 -5.09 4.74
C VAL A 115 -4.09 -4.88 3.43
N LEU A 116 -4.55 -3.98 2.54
CA LEU A 116 -3.85 -3.67 1.30
C LEU A 116 -2.47 -3.05 1.55
N GLY A 117 -2.36 -2.12 2.50
CA GLY A 117 -1.06 -1.57 2.91
C GLY A 117 -0.13 -2.63 3.49
N TYR A 118 -0.65 -3.46 4.39
CA TYR A 118 0.09 -4.59 5.00
C TYR A 118 0.62 -5.55 3.92
N SER A 119 -0.23 -5.99 3.03
CA SER A 119 0.12 -6.92 1.95
C SER A 119 1.13 -6.31 0.98
N SER A 120 1.05 -5.00 0.71
CA SER A 120 1.99 -4.30 -0.17
C SER A 120 3.41 -4.31 0.38
N VAL A 121 3.61 -4.20 1.70
CA VAL A 121 4.93 -4.32 2.32
C VAL A 121 5.51 -5.70 2.11
N PHE A 122 4.75 -6.76 2.42
CA PHE A 122 5.25 -8.12 2.24
C PHE A 122 5.43 -8.49 0.77
N ALA A 123 4.60 -7.99 -0.14
CA ALA A 123 4.83 -8.14 -1.58
C ALA A 123 6.18 -7.53 -1.99
N TYR A 124 6.50 -6.32 -1.53
CA TYR A 124 7.78 -5.69 -1.78
C TYR A 124 8.96 -6.50 -1.20
N LEU A 125 8.88 -6.87 0.08
CA LEU A 125 9.96 -7.54 0.78
C LEU A 125 10.25 -8.96 0.26
N LEU A 126 9.21 -9.69 -0.16
CA LEU A 126 9.34 -11.09 -0.56
C LEU A 126 9.58 -11.24 -2.08
N GLN A 127 9.12 -10.29 -2.90
CA GLN A 127 9.29 -10.36 -4.36
C GLN A 127 10.52 -9.60 -4.86
N THR A 128 11.12 -8.73 -4.03
CA THR A 128 12.34 -8.02 -4.40
C THR A 128 13.53 -8.69 -3.72
N PRO A 129 14.53 -9.15 -4.49
CA PRO A 129 15.70 -9.84 -3.92
C PRO A 129 16.39 -9.00 -2.85
N ASN A 130 16.80 -9.66 -1.76
CA ASN A 130 17.59 -9.08 -0.67
C ASN A 130 16.94 -7.89 0.08
N LYS A 131 15.60 -7.74 0.03
CA LYS A 131 14.91 -6.65 0.75
C LYS A 131 14.43 -7.04 2.15
N LEU A 132 14.20 -8.31 2.44
CA LEU A 132 13.81 -8.76 3.78
C LEU A 132 15.05 -8.86 4.69
N THR A 133 15.63 -7.72 5.04
CA THR A 133 16.80 -7.59 5.92
C THR A 133 16.60 -6.45 6.91
N GLN A 134 17.24 -6.53 8.08
CA GLN A 134 17.19 -5.45 9.07
C GLN A 134 17.75 -4.14 8.52
N ASP A 135 18.82 -4.20 7.74
CA ASP A 135 19.44 -3.01 7.14
C ASP A 135 18.44 -2.26 6.24
N THR A 136 17.67 -2.99 5.43
CA THR A 136 16.60 -2.39 4.61
C THR A 136 15.48 -1.82 5.47
N LEU A 137 15.01 -2.57 6.47
CA LEU A 137 13.88 -2.19 7.31
C LEU A 137 14.18 -0.97 8.20
N LEU A 138 15.43 -0.81 8.63
CA LEU A 138 15.84 0.28 9.52
C LEU A 138 16.52 1.44 8.80
N SER A 139 16.72 1.33 7.47
CA SER A 139 17.33 2.39 6.67
C SER A 139 16.45 3.63 6.58
N VAL A 140 17.07 4.80 6.51
CA VAL A 140 16.39 6.08 6.20
C VAL A 140 16.54 6.34 4.69
N SER A 141 16.02 5.42 3.87
CA SER A 141 16.12 5.49 2.41
C SER A 141 14.81 5.05 1.75
N LEU A 142 14.69 5.27 0.45
CA LEU A 142 13.54 4.79 -0.34
C LEU A 142 13.52 3.25 -0.49
N ASP A 143 14.56 2.55 -0.05
CA ASP A 143 14.56 1.10 0.06
C ASP A 143 13.73 0.59 1.24
N ASN A 144 13.49 1.44 2.24
CA ASN A 144 12.65 1.09 3.37
C ASN A 144 11.18 0.98 2.94
N PRO A 145 10.53 -0.20 3.14
CA PRO A 145 9.14 -0.40 2.75
C PRO A 145 8.19 0.58 3.46
N LEU A 146 8.48 0.98 4.71
CA LEU A 146 7.68 1.98 5.42
C LEU A 146 7.60 3.29 4.62
N ILE A 147 8.69 3.69 3.98
CA ILE A 147 8.77 4.94 3.22
C ILE A 147 8.18 4.76 1.82
N VAL A 148 8.74 3.84 1.02
CA VAL A 148 8.38 3.73 -0.41
C VAL A 148 6.92 3.26 -0.61
N ILE A 149 6.42 2.34 0.21
CA ILE A 149 5.03 1.88 0.09
C ILE A 149 4.05 2.97 0.57
N SER A 150 4.37 3.69 1.66
CA SER A 150 3.53 4.83 2.09
C SER A 150 3.43 5.91 1.02
N ILE A 151 4.54 6.29 0.39
CA ILE A 151 4.54 7.22 -0.75
C ILE A 151 3.69 6.67 -1.89
N SER A 152 3.84 5.38 -2.22
CA SER A 152 3.08 4.74 -3.29
C SER A 152 1.57 4.76 -3.03
N ILE A 153 1.15 4.51 -1.78
CA ILE A 153 -0.27 4.59 -1.39
C ILE A 153 -0.81 6.01 -1.59
N VAL A 154 -0.09 7.02 -1.12
CA VAL A 154 -0.50 8.42 -1.28
C VAL A 154 -0.61 8.77 -2.77
N VAL A 155 0.44 8.53 -3.54
CA VAL A 155 0.48 8.81 -4.98
C VAL A 155 -0.68 8.12 -5.69
N GLY A 156 -0.87 6.81 -5.49
CA GLY A 156 -1.92 6.03 -6.14
C GLY A 156 -3.32 6.53 -5.79
N THR A 157 -3.56 6.86 -4.52
CA THR A 157 -4.86 7.39 -4.08
C THR A 157 -5.17 8.73 -4.74
N TYR A 158 -4.18 9.62 -4.91
CA TYR A 158 -4.37 10.88 -5.63
C TYR A 158 -4.58 10.68 -7.14
N PHE A 159 -3.90 9.74 -7.78
CA PHE A 159 -4.20 9.37 -9.16
C PHE A 159 -5.63 8.85 -9.30
N GLY A 160 -6.13 8.10 -8.31
CA GLY A 160 -7.53 7.70 -8.21
C GLY A 160 -8.49 8.91 -8.19
N LEU A 161 -8.22 9.86 -7.30
CA LEU A 161 -9.00 11.09 -7.19
C LEU A 161 -9.02 11.87 -8.51
N TRP A 162 -7.86 12.09 -9.12
CA TRP A 162 -7.73 12.84 -10.37
C TRP A 162 -8.43 12.14 -11.54
N SER A 163 -8.38 10.81 -11.61
CA SER A 163 -9.09 10.07 -12.65
C SER A 163 -10.61 10.20 -12.52
N GLY A 164 -11.14 10.19 -11.30
CA GLY A 164 -12.55 10.45 -11.06
C GLY A 164 -12.96 11.87 -11.44
N GLN A 165 -12.17 12.88 -11.06
CA GLN A 165 -12.41 14.29 -11.41
C GLN A 165 -12.32 14.54 -12.92
N LEU A 166 -11.34 13.95 -13.60
CA LEU A 166 -11.20 14.06 -15.05
C LEU A 166 -12.38 13.41 -15.76
N SER A 167 -12.79 12.21 -15.32
CA SER A 167 -13.97 11.53 -15.83
C SER A 167 -15.22 12.40 -15.72
N ALA A 168 -15.46 13.00 -14.56
CA ALA A 168 -16.61 13.90 -14.35
C ALA A 168 -16.62 15.10 -15.28
N LYS A 169 -15.45 15.67 -15.63
CA LYS A 169 -15.34 16.77 -16.61
C LYS A 169 -15.58 16.30 -18.05
N LEU A 170 -15.28 15.07 -18.38
CA LEU A 170 -15.45 14.51 -19.72
C LEU A 170 -16.86 13.97 -19.94
N THR A 171 -17.60 13.72 -18.89
CA THR A 171 -19.01 13.30 -18.97
C THR A 171 -19.89 14.53 -19.20
N LYS A 172 -20.65 14.49 -20.29
CA LYS A 172 -21.69 15.48 -20.65
C LYS A 172 -23.02 14.80 -20.75
#